data_f14264226da428068727a6e6ea216352
#
_entry.id   f14264226da428068727a6e6ea216352
#
_cell.length_a   1.000
_cell.length_b   1.000
_cell.length_c   1.000
_cell.angle_alpha   90.00
_cell.angle_beta   90.00
_cell.angle_gamma   90.00
#
_symmetry.space_group_name_H-M   'P 1'
#
loop_
_entity.id
_entity.type
_entity.pdbx_description
1 polymer ?
#
loop_
_entity_poly.entity_id
_entity_poly.type
_entity_poly.pdbx_seq_one_letter_code
_entity_poly.pdbx_strand_id
1 'polypeptide(L)'
;MKTLALATVLLATTCAQAANDADTPPASDDSPATQIDADINTQPASDDSPETQALNHTGTYSGTLPCAVCDGIQTQLTIGDGAYTLVSTRLGLDEDSEEISGVYRTTTDKQYLQLDNQTDRLTFYIGDGYLELRQPDGEKIDPEQPDEKFRLERQ
;
A
#
# COMPACT_ATOMS: atom_id res chain seq x y z
N MET A 1 37.33 16.68 -32.95
CA MET A 1 37.31 18.11 -32.65
C MET A 1 35.89 18.62 -32.89
N LYS A 2 35.10 18.81 -31.86
CA LYS A 2 33.92 19.71 -31.85
C LYS A 2 33.53 19.90 -30.40
N THR A 3 33.97 20.98 -29.86
CA THR A 3 33.59 21.64 -28.63
C THR A 3 32.23 22.34 -28.80
N LEU A 4 31.32 22.23 -27.85
CA LEU A 4 30.25 23.23 -27.56
C LEU A 4 29.74 22.89 -26.19
N ALA A 5 30.01 23.67 -25.22
CA ALA A 5 29.47 24.95 -24.79
C ALA A 5 28.35 24.76 -23.75
N LEU A 6 28.71 25.14 -22.51
CA LEU A 6 27.83 25.33 -21.35
C LEU A 6 26.71 26.34 -21.66
N ALA A 7 25.53 26.05 -21.16
CA ALA A 7 24.55 27.09 -20.86
C ALA A 7 23.96 26.84 -19.47
N THR A 8 24.46 27.62 -18.51
CA THR A 8 23.96 27.76 -17.15
C THR A 8 22.76 28.70 -17.20
N VAL A 9 21.59 28.23 -16.78
CA VAL A 9 20.43 29.10 -16.49
C VAL A 9 20.10 28.98 -15.01
N LEU A 10 20.50 29.97 -14.25
CA LEU A 10 19.98 30.25 -12.91
C LEU A 10 18.61 30.92 -13.05
N LEU A 11 17.58 30.31 -12.50
CA LEU A 11 16.36 31.05 -12.13
C LEU A 11 16.20 30.93 -10.61
N ALA A 12 16.44 32.02 -9.94
CA ALA A 12 16.04 32.26 -8.58
C ALA A 12 14.59 32.73 -8.58
N THR A 13 13.70 32.00 -7.89
CA THR A 13 12.36 32.50 -7.61
C THR A 13 12.18 32.57 -6.09
N THR A 14 12.03 33.81 -5.65
CA THR A 14 11.82 34.25 -4.29
C THR A 14 10.46 33.84 -3.77
N CYS A 15 10.44 33.26 -2.58
CA CYS A 15 9.27 32.90 -1.83
C CYS A 15 8.72 34.12 -1.08
N ALA A 16 7.46 34.43 -1.22
CA ALA A 16 6.71 35.38 -0.39
C ALA A 16 5.97 34.62 0.71
N GLN A 17 6.32 34.93 1.96
CA GLN A 17 5.60 34.53 3.17
C GLN A 17 4.35 35.40 3.31
N ALA A 18 3.20 34.76 3.57
CA ALA A 18 2.05 35.42 4.13
C ALA A 18 1.74 34.82 5.50
N ALA A 19 1.96 35.63 6.51
CA ALA A 19 1.47 35.41 7.86
C ALA A 19 0.00 35.83 7.90
N ASN A 20 -0.86 35.03 8.51
CA ASN A 20 -2.17 35.48 8.96
C ASN A 20 -2.44 35.06 10.38
N ASP A 21 -2.70 36.06 11.10
CA ASP A 21 -3.02 36.34 12.46
C ASP A 21 -4.04 35.44 13.15
N ALA A 22 -3.85 35.41 14.44
CA ALA A 22 -4.70 34.85 15.47
C ALA A 22 -6.10 35.45 15.47
N ASP A 23 -7.09 34.60 15.73
CA ASP A 23 -8.32 35.04 16.35
C ASP A 23 -8.77 33.99 17.39
N THR A 24 -8.84 34.46 18.63
CA THR A 24 -9.25 33.73 19.82
C THR A 24 -10.74 34.00 20.07
N PRO A 25 -11.58 32.98 20.26
CA PRO A 25 -12.91 33.21 20.79
C PRO A 25 -12.95 33.06 22.31
N PRO A 26 -13.80 33.84 22.99
CA PRO A 26 -13.92 33.86 24.45
C PRO A 26 -14.75 32.70 24.99
N ALA A 27 -14.40 32.36 26.21
CA ALA A 27 -15.11 31.43 27.06
C ALA A 27 -16.53 31.98 27.42
N SER A 28 -17.46 31.06 27.56
CA SER A 28 -18.64 31.25 28.39
C SER A 28 -19.01 29.96 29.10
N ASP A 29 -18.95 30.04 30.41
CA ASP A 29 -19.53 29.23 31.45
C ASP A 29 -21.00 28.82 31.13
N ASP A 30 -21.38 27.65 31.45
CA ASP A 30 -22.38 27.33 32.46
C ASP A 30 -22.58 25.82 32.61
N SER A 31 -22.44 25.35 33.83
CA SER A 31 -22.84 24.02 34.29
C SER A 31 -24.27 24.10 34.85
N PRO A 32 -25.08 23.03 34.86
CA PRO A 32 -25.12 22.20 36.04
C PRO A 32 -25.31 20.70 35.83
N ALA A 33 -24.80 19.99 36.81
CA ALA A 33 -24.93 18.58 37.05
C ALA A 33 -26.39 18.05 37.00
N THR A 34 -26.54 16.88 36.41
CA THR A 34 -27.60 15.93 36.84
C THR A 34 -27.03 14.51 36.78
N GLN A 35 -26.82 13.94 37.92
CA GLN A 35 -26.60 12.52 38.13
C GLN A 35 -27.88 11.77 37.81
N ILE A 36 -27.78 10.74 37.00
CA ILE A 36 -28.71 9.61 37.02
C ILE A 36 -27.90 8.33 36.90
N ASP A 37 -27.85 7.62 38.04
CA ASP A 37 -27.50 6.22 38.11
C ASP A 37 -28.47 5.41 37.27
N ALA A 38 -27.97 4.61 36.36
CA ALA A 38 -28.69 3.43 35.90
C ALA A 38 -27.68 2.41 35.39
N ASP A 39 -27.43 1.41 36.19
CA ASP A 39 -26.96 0.10 35.78
C ASP A 39 -27.72 -0.38 34.55
N ILE A 40 -27.00 -0.49 33.43
CA ILE A 40 -27.41 -1.38 32.35
C ILE A 40 -26.19 -2.14 31.90
N ASN A 41 -26.11 -3.37 32.40
CA ASN A 41 -25.33 -4.43 31.81
C ASN A 41 -25.65 -4.55 30.34
N THR A 42 -24.87 -3.87 29.51
CA THR A 42 -24.91 -4.04 28.06
C THR A 42 -23.76 -4.93 27.67
N GLN A 43 -24.04 -6.22 27.66
CA GLN A 43 -23.32 -7.23 26.92
C GLN A 43 -23.11 -6.70 25.47
N PRO A 44 -21.89 -6.71 24.93
CA PRO A 44 -21.71 -6.35 23.51
C PRO A 44 -22.50 -7.36 22.68
N ALA A 45 -23.55 -6.88 22.05
CA ALA A 45 -24.24 -7.61 21.01
C ALA A 45 -23.19 -7.92 19.92
N SER A 46 -23.00 -9.20 19.69
CA SER A 46 -22.34 -9.67 18.48
C SER A 46 -23.22 -9.22 17.32
N ASP A 47 -22.82 -8.13 16.68
CA ASP A 47 -23.38 -7.73 15.40
C ASP A 47 -22.91 -8.75 14.36
N ASP A 48 -23.71 -9.82 14.25
CA ASP A 48 -23.65 -10.78 13.16
C ASP A 48 -24.35 -10.15 11.96
N SER A 49 -23.87 -8.98 11.54
CA SER A 49 -24.18 -8.43 10.24
C SER A 49 -23.33 -9.19 9.24
N PRO A 50 -23.88 -9.68 8.12
CA PRO A 50 -23.06 -10.12 7.02
C PRO A 50 -22.52 -8.87 6.33
N GLU A 51 -21.62 -8.15 7.01
CA GLU A 51 -20.72 -7.21 6.37
C GLU A 51 -19.93 -8.05 5.39
N THR A 52 -20.19 -7.79 4.11
CA THR A 52 -19.29 -8.08 3.02
C THR A 52 -17.89 -7.92 3.58
N GLN A 53 -17.22 -9.03 3.86
CA GLN A 53 -15.86 -9.02 4.38
C GLN A 53 -15.05 -8.29 3.34
N ALA A 54 -14.82 -7.00 3.57
CA ALA A 54 -13.81 -6.27 2.84
C ALA A 54 -12.54 -7.06 3.09
N LEU A 55 -12.07 -7.77 2.07
CA LEU A 55 -10.90 -8.63 2.16
C LEU A 55 -9.80 -7.78 2.78
N ASN A 56 -9.47 -8.11 4.03
CA ASN A 56 -8.46 -7.36 4.76
C ASN A 56 -7.10 -7.73 4.15
N HIS A 57 -6.70 -6.96 3.14
CA HIS A 57 -5.46 -7.15 2.39
C HIS A 57 -4.25 -6.51 3.07
N THR A 58 -4.43 -5.80 4.20
CA THR A 58 -3.30 -5.27 4.97
C THR A 58 -2.53 -6.41 5.65
N GLY A 59 -1.22 -6.31 5.67
CA GLY A 59 -0.33 -7.32 6.26
C GLY A 59 0.94 -7.50 5.46
N THR A 60 1.75 -8.44 5.89
CA THR A 60 2.99 -8.84 5.21
C THR A 60 2.77 -10.14 4.47
N TYR A 61 3.22 -10.18 3.22
CA TYR A 61 3.13 -11.34 2.34
C TYR A 61 4.51 -11.67 1.82
N SER A 62 4.84 -12.95 1.70
CA SER A 62 6.13 -13.36 1.17
C SER A 62 6.02 -14.61 0.30
N GLY A 63 6.96 -14.73 -0.64
CA GLY A 63 7.05 -15.87 -1.56
C GLY A 63 8.22 -15.72 -2.51
N THR A 64 8.41 -16.72 -3.35
CA THR A 64 9.41 -16.67 -4.43
C THR A 64 8.68 -16.63 -5.77
N LEU A 65 8.78 -15.50 -6.45
CA LEU A 65 8.19 -15.31 -7.77
C LEU A 65 9.13 -15.84 -8.87
N PRO A 66 8.58 -16.29 -10.01
CA PRO A 66 9.37 -16.74 -11.14
C PRO A 66 10.28 -15.66 -11.71
N CYS A 67 11.44 -16.06 -12.17
CA CYS A 67 12.42 -15.20 -12.84
C CYS A 67 12.88 -15.87 -14.13
N ALA A 68 12.99 -15.10 -15.21
CA ALA A 68 13.40 -15.63 -16.51
C ALA A 68 14.91 -15.88 -16.61
N VAL A 69 15.72 -15.19 -15.80
CA VAL A 69 17.19 -15.18 -15.89
C VAL A 69 17.87 -15.48 -14.55
N CYS A 70 17.12 -15.83 -13.52
CA CYS A 70 17.61 -16.17 -12.18
C CYS A 70 16.81 -17.34 -11.60
N ASP A 71 17.23 -17.87 -10.45
CA ASP A 71 16.58 -19.02 -9.82
C ASP A 71 15.19 -18.65 -9.24
N GLY A 72 14.92 -17.37 -9.06
CA GLY A 72 13.68 -16.82 -8.54
C GLY A 72 13.88 -15.44 -7.95
N ILE A 73 12.78 -14.77 -7.62
CA ILE A 73 12.80 -13.50 -6.91
C ILE A 73 12.13 -13.72 -5.55
N GLN A 74 12.94 -13.78 -4.50
CA GLN A 74 12.39 -13.78 -3.14
C GLN A 74 11.76 -12.41 -2.89
N THR A 75 10.47 -12.40 -2.62
CA THR A 75 9.67 -11.18 -2.53
C THR A 75 8.97 -11.11 -1.18
N GLN A 76 9.07 -9.96 -0.53
CA GLN A 76 8.26 -9.63 0.65
C GLN A 76 7.52 -8.32 0.37
N LEU A 77 6.20 -8.36 0.47
CA LEU A 77 5.33 -7.21 0.24
C LEU A 77 4.55 -6.92 1.51
N THR A 78 4.78 -5.77 2.11
CA THR A 78 4.03 -5.26 3.26
C THR A 78 3.02 -4.23 2.80
N ILE A 79 1.75 -4.46 3.10
CA ILE A 79 0.62 -3.58 2.77
C ILE A 79 0.11 -2.95 4.05
N GLY A 80 0.12 -1.63 4.11
CA GLY A 80 -0.44 -0.82 5.19
C GLY A 80 -1.59 0.06 4.72
N ASP A 81 -1.87 1.12 5.44
CA ASP A 81 -2.97 2.06 5.15
C ASP A 81 -2.64 2.94 3.94
N GLY A 82 -2.94 2.44 2.75
CA GLY A 82 -2.73 3.14 1.48
C GLY A 82 -1.27 3.15 0.98
N ALA A 83 -0.35 2.54 1.72
CA ALA A 83 1.07 2.48 1.37
C ALA A 83 1.57 1.03 1.35
N TYR A 84 2.66 0.79 0.61
CA TYR A 84 3.33 -0.50 0.58
C TYR A 84 4.84 -0.34 0.74
N THR A 85 5.47 -1.43 1.17
CA THR A 85 6.92 -1.66 1.07
C THR A 85 7.16 -3.01 0.41
N LEU A 86 7.90 -3.01 -0.67
CA LEU A 86 8.28 -4.19 -1.45
C LEU A 86 9.79 -4.41 -1.30
N VAL A 87 10.17 -5.56 -0.80
CA VAL A 87 11.58 -6.01 -0.75
C VAL A 87 11.72 -7.19 -1.70
N SER A 88 12.68 -7.12 -2.61
CA SER A 88 12.93 -8.18 -3.58
C SER A 88 14.43 -8.52 -3.65
N THR A 89 14.74 -9.82 -3.70
CA THR A 89 16.10 -10.35 -3.82
C THR A 89 16.13 -11.37 -4.95
N ARG A 90 17.04 -11.19 -5.92
CA ARG A 90 17.24 -12.16 -7.01
C ARG A 90 18.11 -13.30 -6.56
N LEU A 91 17.58 -14.52 -6.60
CA LEU A 91 18.29 -15.73 -6.20
C LEU A 91 19.17 -16.25 -7.35
N GLY A 92 20.37 -16.74 -7.02
CA GLY A 92 21.29 -17.31 -8.01
C GLY A 92 22.05 -16.29 -8.86
N LEU A 93 21.90 -15.02 -8.56
CA LEU A 93 22.70 -13.90 -9.09
C LEU A 93 23.35 -13.16 -7.91
N ASP A 94 23.89 -11.95 -8.18
CA ASP A 94 24.28 -11.07 -7.09
C ASP A 94 23.06 -10.87 -6.19
N GLU A 95 23.15 -11.33 -4.93
CA GLU A 95 22.05 -11.34 -3.96
C GLU A 95 21.77 -9.93 -3.41
N ASP A 96 21.68 -8.96 -4.31
CA ASP A 96 21.32 -7.59 -3.96
C ASP A 96 19.81 -7.53 -3.68
N SER A 97 19.49 -7.03 -2.51
CA SER A 97 18.13 -6.78 -2.07
C SER A 97 17.75 -5.36 -2.45
N GLU A 98 16.64 -5.20 -3.14
CA GLU A 98 16.06 -3.93 -3.50
C GLU A 98 14.81 -3.68 -2.66
N GLU A 99 14.71 -2.48 -2.07
CA GLU A 99 13.53 -2.05 -1.32
C GLU A 99 12.88 -0.86 -2.02
N ILE A 100 11.59 -0.98 -2.31
CA ILE A 100 10.77 0.06 -2.92
C ILE A 100 9.56 0.31 -2.03
N SER A 101 9.26 1.57 -1.75
CA SER A 101 8.06 1.96 -1.01
C SER A 101 7.23 2.94 -1.84
N GLY A 102 5.92 2.83 -1.75
CA GLY A 102 5.02 3.67 -2.52
C GLY A 102 3.57 3.57 -2.04
N VAL A 103 2.67 3.97 -2.92
CA VAL A 103 1.23 3.92 -2.68
C VAL A 103 0.58 2.89 -3.59
N TYR A 104 -0.48 2.27 -3.12
CA TYR A 104 -1.26 1.33 -3.92
C TYR A 104 -2.70 1.80 -4.05
N ARG A 105 -3.41 1.20 -4.98
CA ARG A 105 -4.86 1.34 -5.12
C ARG A 105 -5.49 -0.03 -5.26
N THR A 106 -6.72 -0.16 -4.82
CA THR A 106 -7.55 -1.34 -5.11
C THR A 106 -8.52 -1.02 -6.23
N THR A 107 -8.88 -2.02 -7.02
CA THR A 107 -9.94 -1.89 -8.03
C THR A 107 -11.30 -1.68 -7.37
N THR A 108 -12.29 -1.21 -8.13
CA THR A 108 -13.64 -0.90 -7.64
C THR A 108 -14.33 -2.12 -7.04
N ASP A 109 -14.06 -3.30 -7.56
CA ASP A 109 -14.54 -4.60 -7.06
C ASP A 109 -13.73 -5.13 -5.87
N LYS A 110 -12.64 -4.41 -5.48
CA LYS A 110 -11.70 -4.76 -4.42
C LYS A 110 -11.02 -6.14 -4.58
N GLN A 111 -10.99 -6.68 -5.79
CA GLN A 111 -10.38 -7.98 -6.08
C GLN A 111 -8.91 -7.86 -6.47
N TYR A 112 -8.47 -6.69 -6.92
CA TYR A 112 -7.09 -6.46 -7.31
C TYR A 112 -6.47 -5.30 -6.56
N LEU A 113 -5.20 -5.45 -6.25
CA LEU A 113 -4.32 -4.44 -5.69
C LEU A 113 -3.27 -4.07 -6.73
N GLN A 114 -3.15 -2.80 -7.06
CA GLN A 114 -2.17 -2.30 -8.02
C GLN A 114 -1.21 -1.33 -7.32
N LEU A 115 0.07 -1.64 -7.39
CA LEU A 115 1.13 -0.77 -6.91
C LEU A 115 1.34 0.42 -7.87
N ASP A 116 2.06 1.43 -7.43
CA ASP A 116 2.33 2.61 -8.24
C ASP A 116 3.38 2.38 -9.36
N ASN A 117 3.75 3.45 -10.04
CA ASN A 117 4.66 3.38 -11.19
C ASN A 117 6.11 3.03 -10.82
N GLN A 118 6.49 3.07 -9.54
CA GLN A 118 7.85 2.71 -9.10
C GLN A 118 8.13 1.21 -9.26
N THR A 119 7.07 0.40 -9.31
CA THR A 119 7.13 -1.05 -9.49
C THR A 119 6.54 -1.51 -10.83
N ASP A 120 6.57 -0.69 -11.87
CA ASP A 120 5.95 -0.99 -13.17
C ASP A 120 4.46 -1.38 -13.04
N ARG A 121 3.79 -0.87 -12.02
CA ARG A 121 2.38 -1.15 -11.70
C ARG A 121 2.08 -2.62 -11.47
N LEU A 122 2.91 -3.30 -10.69
CA LEU A 122 2.62 -4.68 -10.30
C LEU A 122 1.18 -4.78 -9.80
N THR A 123 0.47 -5.75 -10.34
CA THR A 123 -0.94 -6.00 -10.03
C THR A 123 -1.08 -7.36 -9.37
N PHE A 124 -1.79 -7.41 -8.26
CA PHE A 124 -2.03 -8.65 -7.52
C PHE A 124 -3.53 -8.90 -7.37
N TYR A 125 -3.94 -10.12 -7.60
CA TYR A 125 -5.25 -10.59 -7.18
C TYR A 125 -5.23 -10.84 -5.67
N ILE A 126 -6.26 -10.38 -4.96
CA ILE A 126 -6.39 -10.53 -3.51
C ILE A 126 -7.15 -11.82 -3.23
N GLY A 127 -6.44 -12.83 -2.76
CA GLY A 127 -7.02 -14.10 -2.32
C GLY A 127 -7.20 -14.17 -0.80
N ASP A 128 -7.71 -15.30 -0.35
CA ASP A 128 -7.84 -15.57 1.08
C ASP A 128 -6.48 -16.03 1.64
N GLY A 129 -5.79 -15.09 2.30
CA GLY A 129 -4.47 -15.32 2.87
C GLY A 129 -3.30 -15.25 1.89
N TYR A 130 -3.50 -14.80 0.64
CA TYR A 130 -2.44 -14.66 -0.34
C TYR A 130 -2.67 -13.49 -1.31
N LEU A 131 -1.60 -13.06 -1.95
CA LEU A 131 -1.62 -12.16 -3.10
C LEU A 131 -1.04 -12.89 -4.31
N GLU A 132 -1.74 -12.90 -5.44
CA GLU A 132 -1.29 -13.57 -6.65
C GLU A 132 -0.95 -12.56 -7.73
N LEU A 133 0.30 -12.60 -8.21
CA LEU A 133 0.78 -11.69 -9.26
C LEU A 133 0.00 -11.93 -10.56
N ARG A 134 -0.46 -10.83 -11.14
CA ARG A 134 -1.25 -10.80 -12.37
C ARG A 134 -0.66 -9.81 -13.37
N GLN A 135 -1.11 -9.91 -14.62
CA GLN A 135 -0.89 -8.86 -15.60
C GLN A 135 -1.64 -7.57 -15.20
N PRO A 136 -1.27 -6.41 -15.72
CA PRO A 136 -1.94 -5.14 -15.39
C PRO A 136 -3.44 -5.09 -15.70
N ASP A 137 -3.91 -5.95 -16.59
CA ASP A 137 -5.33 -6.15 -16.96
C ASP A 137 -6.06 -7.17 -16.06
N GLY A 138 -5.34 -7.80 -15.12
CA GLY A 138 -5.85 -8.81 -14.20
C GLY A 138 -5.78 -10.25 -14.73
N GLU A 139 -5.29 -10.47 -15.95
CA GLU A 139 -5.10 -11.81 -16.48
C GLU A 139 -3.93 -12.54 -15.81
N LYS A 140 -3.89 -13.87 -15.93
CA LYS A 140 -2.80 -14.68 -15.42
C LYS A 140 -1.51 -14.38 -16.15
N ILE A 141 -0.39 -14.34 -15.41
CA ILE A 141 0.94 -14.17 -16.02
C ILE A 141 1.26 -15.30 -16.98
N ASP A 142 0.99 -16.52 -16.57
CA ASP A 142 1.19 -17.72 -17.37
C ASP A 142 0.06 -18.72 -17.06
N PRO A 143 -0.92 -18.91 -17.96
CA PRO A 143 -2.04 -19.81 -17.75
C PRO A 143 -1.63 -21.30 -17.77
N GLU A 144 -0.45 -21.66 -18.28
CA GLU A 144 0.05 -23.02 -18.33
C GLU A 144 0.76 -23.44 -17.04
N GLN A 145 1.14 -22.48 -16.20
CA GLN A 145 1.79 -22.74 -14.92
C GLN A 145 0.81 -22.71 -13.74
N PRO A 146 1.13 -23.48 -12.68
CA PRO A 146 0.33 -23.44 -11.45
C PRO A 146 0.31 -22.05 -10.84
N ASP A 147 -0.86 -21.60 -10.41
CA ASP A 147 -1.07 -20.26 -9.82
C ASP A 147 -0.22 -20.04 -8.56
N GLU A 148 0.07 -21.10 -7.81
CA GLU A 148 0.88 -21.06 -6.60
C GLU A 148 2.29 -20.51 -6.83
N LYS A 149 2.83 -20.65 -8.05
CA LYS A 149 4.14 -20.08 -8.39
C LYS A 149 4.18 -18.56 -8.41
N PHE A 150 3.02 -17.93 -8.51
CA PHE A 150 2.87 -16.49 -8.59
C PHE A 150 2.29 -15.88 -7.31
N ARG A 151 2.26 -16.67 -6.22
CA ARG A 151 1.66 -16.25 -4.94
C ARG A 151 2.69 -15.78 -3.94
N LEU A 152 2.27 -14.77 -3.19
CA LEU A 152 2.87 -14.35 -1.94
C LEU A 152 1.89 -14.73 -0.83
N GLU A 153 2.31 -15.57 0.09
CA GLU A 153 1.51 -16.04 1.21
C GLU A 153 1.59 -15.06 2.39
N ARG A 154 0.48 -14.87 3.07
CA ARG A 154 0.41 -14.02 4.25
C ARG A 154 1.21 -14.62 5.40
N GLN A 155 1.99 -13.77 6.10
CA GLN A 155 2.82 -14.14 7.25
C GLN A 155 2.08 -13.96 8.57
#